data_cfbb0558a794bc599e8039c605939b8a
#
_entry.id   cfbb0558a794bc599e8039c605939b8a
#
_cell.length_a   1.000
_cell.length_b   1.000
_cell.length_c   1.000
_cell.angle_alpha   90.00
_cell.angle_beta   90.00
_cell.angle_gamma   90.00
#
_symmetry.space_group_name_H-M   'P 1'
#
loop_
_entity.id
_entity.type
_entity.pdbx_description
1 polymer ?
#
loop_
_entity_poly.entity_id
_entity_poly.type
_entity_poly.pdbx_seq_one_letter_code
_entity_poly.pdbx_strand_id
1 'polypeptide(L)'
;FISVIAIMLMLALTACSNKETPPTTDNSGNTQSDSVTMLEEGVWPENEYTEGLPIPPGTVSWAMLDTEHGYCSINIVDISETEYNEYMELLKQEGFSVIEEVSEEIKGQDYVSIGTLLSNGEKGLSISYIPDNFVIYISFEKE
;
A
#
# COMPACT_ATOMS: atom_id res chain seq x y z
N PHE A 1 26.71 31.87 -16.05
CA PHE A 1 25.89 32.83 -15.29
C PHE A 1 25.07 32.04 -14.26
N ILE A 2 25.47 32.21 -13.00
CA ILE A 2 24.91 31.53 -11.82
C ILE A 2 23.82 32.46 -11.29
N SER A 3 22.60 32.00 -11.14
CA SER A 3 21.56 32.74 -10.42
C SER A 3 21.09 31.90 -9.24
N VAL A 4 21.56 32.27 -8.07
CA VAL A 4 21.16 31.76 -6.77
C VAL A 4 19.92 32.53 -6.33
N ILE A 5 18.79 31.84 -6.19
CA ILE A 5 17.60 32.42 -5.54
C ILE A 5 17.53 31.84 -4.13
N ALA A 6 17.91 32.69 -3.16
CA ALA A 6 17.71 32.44 -1.74
C ALA A 6 16.27 32.81 -1.37
N ILE A 7 15.47 31.83 -0.95
CA ILE A 7 14.15 32.06 -0.36
C ILE A 7 14.32 32.12 1.15
N MET A 8 14.15 33.34 1.68
CA MET A 8 14.16 33.66 3.09
C MET A 8 12.81 33.26 3.72
N LEU A 9 12.83 32.30 4.63
CA LEU A 9 11.67 31.90 5.42
C LEU A 9 11.54 32.81 6.64
N MET A 10 10.55 33.72 6.66
CA MET A 10 10.23 34.48 7.83
C MET A 10 9.31 33.72 8.77
N LEU A 11 9.82 33.37 9.96
CA LEU A 11 9.01 32.95 11.09
C LEU A 11 8.33 34.17 11.71
N ALA A 12 7.03 34.23 11.69
CA ALA A 12 6.24 35.12 12.52
C ALA A 12 5.70 34.36 13.73
N LEU A 13 6.33 34.55 14.88
CA LEU A 13 5.83 34.16 16.20
C LEU A 13 4.84 35.24 16.67
N THR A 14 3.54 34.92 16.68
CA THR A 14 2.56 35.69 17.45
C THR A 14 2.10 34.87 18.64
N ALA A 15 2.64 35.23 19.80
CA ALA A 15 2.11 34.84 21.09
C ALA A 15 0.90 35.71 21.43
N CYS A 16 -0.23 35.10 21.70
CA CYS A 16 -1.31 35.74 22.47
C CYS A 16 -1.74 34.77 23.59
N SER A 17 -1.42 35.22 24.79
CA SER A 17 -1.91 34.72 26.05
C SER A 17 -3.36 35.19 26.26
N ASN A 18 -4.32 34.32 26.59
CA ASN A 18 -5.15 34.49 27.79
C ASN A 18 -6.24 33.43 27.96
N LYS A 19 -6.22 32.87 29.14
CA LYS A 19 -7.32 32.59 30.09
C LYS A 19 -8.15 31.31 29.95
N GLU A 20 -7.98 30.57 31.04
CA GLU A 20 -8.63 29.35 31.48
C GLU A 20 -10.16 29.34 31.38
N THR A 21 -10.70 28.21 30.95
CA THR A 21 -11.91 27.61 31.53
C THR A 21 -11.85 26.08 31.27
N PRO A 22 -12.21 25.21 32.27
CA PRO A 22 -11.94 23.78 32.22
C PRO A 22 -13.03 22.97 31.51
N PRO A 23 -12.89 21.64 31.46
CA PRO A 23 -12.86 20.86 30.25
C PRO A 23 -14.21 20.25 29.92
N THR A 24 -14.59 20.36 28.71
CA THR A 24 -15.56 19.44 28.13
C THR A 24 -14.78 18.41 27.31
N THR A 25 -14.87 17.18 27.72
CA THR A 25 -14.42 16.01 27.00
C THR A 25 -15.11 15.96 25.66
N ASP A 26 -14.47 16.45 24.61
CA ASP A 26 -14.89 16.18 23.27
C ASP A 26 -13.88 15.25 22.61
N ASN A 27 -14.42 14.09 22.39
CA ASN A 27 -13.97 12.99 21.58
C ASN A 27 -13.15 13.48 20.39
N SER A 28 -11.88 13.17 20.41
CA SER A 28 -10.98 13.34 19.27
C SER A 28 -11.57 12.54 18.11
N GLY A 29 -12.28 13.23 17.25
CA GLY A 29 -12.83 12.65 16.03
C GLY A 29 -11.67 12.14 15.18
N ASN A 30 -11.45 10.84 15.23
CA ASN A 30 -10.77 10.11 14.21
C ASN A 30 -11.64 10.23 12.95
N THR A 31 -11.35 11.20 12.09
CA THR A 31 -11.94 11.27 10.76
C THR A 31 -11.29 10.19 9.92
N GLN A 32 -11.62 8.94 10.23
CA GLN A 32 -11.48 7.86 9.30
C GLN A 32 -12.48 8.19 8.19
N SER A 33 -11.99 8.41 6.99
CA SER A 33 -12.86 8.56 5.82
C SER A 33 -13.74 7.32 5.76
N ASP A 34 -15.07 7.49 5.70
CA ASP A 34 -16.04 6.38 5.67
C ASP A 34 -15.80 5.41 4.49
N SER A 35 -14.93 5.77 3.55
CA SER A 35 -14.56 5.01 2.36
C SER A 35 -13.40 4.02 2.59
N VAL A 36 -12.60 4.19 3.64
CA VAL A 36 -11.44 3.34 3.93
C VAL A 36 -11.74 2.43 5.11
N THR A 37 -11.66 1.13 4.89
CA THR A 37 -11.88 0.11 5.91
C THR A 37 -10.62 -0.73 6.09
N MET A 38 -10.10 -0.79 7.32
CA MET A 38 -9.09 -1.78 7.69
C MET A 38 -9.75 -3.13 7.87
N LEU A 39 -9.18 -4.15 7.25
CA LEU A 39 -9.68 -5.52 7.29
C LEU A 39 -8.99 -6.32 8.41
N GLU A 40 -9.50 -7.51 8.71
CA GLU A 40 -8.98 -8.35 9.78
C GLU A 40 -7.52 -8.77 9.51
N GLU A 41 -6.64 -8.56 10.48
CA GLU A 41 -5.24 -8.96 10.43
C GLU A 41 -5.11 -10.49 10.55
N GLY A 42 -4.13 -11.07 9.85
CA GLY A 42 -3.90 -12.51 9.84
C GLY A 42 -4.83 -13.30 8.93
N VAL A 43 -5.81 -12.67 8.29
CA VAL A 43 -6.80 -13.32 7.44
C VAL A 43 -6.72 -12.75 6.02
N TRP A 44 -6.65 -13.63 5.01
CA TRP A 44 -6.81 -13.21 3.62
C TRP A 44 -8.21 -12.64 3.42
N PRO A 45 -8.36 -11.38 2.97
CA PRO A 45 -9.67 -10.79 2.84
C PRO A 45 -10.46 -11.43 1.69
N GLU A 46 -11.73 -11.74 1.94
CA GLU A 46 -12.66 -12.23 0.94
C GLU A 46 -13.57 -11.08 0.48
N ASN A 47 -13.31 -10.53 -0.69
CA ASN A 47 -14.10 -9.46 -1.30
C ASN A 47 -13.98 -9.52 -2.83
N GLU A 48 -14.67 -8.63 -3.54
CA GLU A 48 -14.68 -8.58 -5.01
C GLU A 48 -13.28 -8.39 -5.63
N TYR A 49 -12.36 -7.71 -4.94
CA TYR A 49 -10.99 -7.50 -5.45
C TYR A 49 -10.16 -8.78 -5.37
N THR A 50 -10.32 -9.56 -4.30
CA THR A 50 -9.54 -10.78 -4.05
C THR A 50 -10.17 -12.04 -4.65
N GLU A 51 -11.43 -11.96 -5.08
CA GLU A 51 -12.11 -13.07 -5.75
C GLU A 51 -11.32 -13.53 -6.99
N GLY A 52 -11.06 -14.84 -7.08
CA GLY A 52 -10.29 -15.46 -8.17
C GLY A 52 -8.78 -15.28 -8.06
N LEU A 53 -8.27 -14.66 -7.01
CA LEU A 53 -6.83 -14.64 -6.73
C LEU A 53 -6.43 -15.83 -5.85
N PRO A 54 -5.28 -16.47 -6.14
CA PRO A 54 -4.71 -17.45 -5.22
C PRO A 54 -4.31 -16.76 -3.91
N ILE A 55 -4.45 -17.49 -2.81
CA ILE A 55 -3.99 -17.00 -1.50
C ILE A 55 -2.47 -17.14 -1.45
N PRO A 56 -1.73 -16.05 -1.22
CA PRO A 56 -0.27 -16.12 -1.12
C PRO A 56 0.15 -16.86 0.15
N PRO A 57 1.30 -17.51 0.14
CA PRO A 57 1.94 -17.96 1.38
C PRO A 57 2.35 -16.74 2.23
N GLY A 58 2.66 -17.00 3.51
CA GLY A 58 3.00 -15.94 4.46
C GLY A 58 1.79 -15.48 5.29
N THR A 59 1.96 -14.37 5.99
CA THR A 59 0.99 -13.86 6.96
C THR A 59 0.48 -12.49 6.52
N VAL A 60 -0.84 -12.31 6.47
CA VAL A 60 -1.44 -10.97 6.26
C VAL A 60 -1.16 -10.11 7.48
N SER A 61 -0.30 -9.12 7.36
CA SER A 61 -0.01 -8.19 8.46
C SER A 61 -0.99 -7.03 8.53
N TRP A 62 -1.51 -6.61 7.39
CA TRP A 62 -2.64 -5.71 7.29
C TRP A 62 -3.29 -5.81 5.91
N ALA A 63 -4.57 -5.46 5.85
CA ALA A 63 -5.29 -5.27 4.61
C ALA A 63 -6.23 -4.07 4.71
N MET A 64 -6.43 -3.38 3.60
CA MET A 64 -7.23 -2.16 3.51
C MET A 64 -8.08 -2.19 2.25
N LEU A 65 -9.36 -1.83 2.41
CA LEU A 65 -10.30 -1.63 1.32
C LEU A 65 -10.64 -0.14 1.22
N ASP A 66 -10.41 0.45 0.05
CA ASP A 66 -10.82 1.83 -0.27
C ASP A 66 -11.89 1.80 -1.37
N THR A 67 -13.13 2.00 -0.97
CA THR A 67 -14.28 1.95 -1.87
C THR A 67 -14.45 3.24 -2.67
N GLU A 68 -13.90 4.36 -2.22
CA GLU A 68 -13.95 5.63 -2.95
C GLU A 68 -12.99 5.62 -4.15
N HIS A 69 -11.79 5.08 -3.94
CA HIS A 69 -10.77 5.01 -5.00
C HIS A 69 -10.77 3.67 -5.74
N GLY A 70 -11.54 2.70 -5.27
CA GLY A 70 -11.77 1.42 -5.94
C GLY A 70 -10.57 0.48 -5.91
N TYR A 71 -10.00 0.22 -4.74
CA TYR A 71 -8.91 -0.74 -4.59
C TYR A 71 -8.90 -1.47 -3.25
N CYS A 72 -8.23 -2.61 -3.25
CA CYS A 72 -7.85 -3.34 -2.05
C CYS A 72 -6.32 -3.44 -1.99
N SER A 73 -5.73 -3.12 -0.85
CA SER A 73 -4.28 -3.24 -0.63
C SER A 73 -4.02 -4.19 0.54
N ILE A 74 -3.07 -5.12 0.35
CA ILE A 74 -2.78 -6.18 1.32
C ILE A 74 -1.27 -6.29 1.48
N ASN A 75 -0.80 -6.29 2.72
CA ASN A 75 0.60 -6.54 3.04
C ASN A 75 0.78 -7.94 3.62
N ILE A 76 1.72 -8.67 3.04
CA ILE A 76 2.10 -10.04 3.41
C ILE A 76 3.53 -10.01 3.96
N VAL A 77 3.73 -10.64 5.10
CA VAL A 77 5.03 -10.83 5.73
C VAL A 77 5.33 -12.31 5.90
N ASP A 78 6.54 -12.64 6.32
CA ASP A 78 7.01 -14.02 6.52
C ASP A 78 6.94 -14.85 5.21
N ILE A 79 7.36 -14.25 4.10
CA ILE A 79 7.39 -14.88 2.77
C ILE A 79 8.79 -14.87 2.20
N SER A 80 9.31 -16.04 1.87
CA SER A 80 10.60 -16.18 1.21
C SER A 80 10.54 -15.79 -0.27
N GLU A 81 11.68 -15.49 -0.87
CA GLU A 81 11.79 -15.21 -2.31
C GLU A 81 11.28 -16.38 -3.17
N THR A 82 11.53 -17.61 -2.74
CA THR A 82 11.03 -18.80 -3.45
C THR A 82 9.50 -18.84 -3.46
N GLU A 83 8.87 -18.63 -2.31
CA GLU A 83 7.41 -18.60 -2.17
C GLU A 83 6.80 -17.43 -2.94
N TYR A 84 7.46 -16.25 -2.94
CA TYR A 84 7.04 -15.14 -3.78
C TYR A 84 7.06 -15.49 -5.27
N ASN A 85 8.13 -16.11 -5.75
CA ASN A 85 8.24 -16.52 -7.15
C ASN A 85 7.19 -17.59 -7.52
N GLU A 86 6.92 -18.55 -6.63
CA GLU A 86 5.86 -19.54 -6.81
C GLU A 86 4.48 -18.88 -6.87
N TYR A 87 4.22 -17.88 -6.03
CA TYR A 87 2.99 -17.11 -6.07
C TYR A 87 2.81 -16.34 -7.38
N MET A 88 3.88 -15.75 -7.91
CA MET A 88 3.87 -15.10 -9.22
C MET A 88 3.50 -16.08 -10.35
N GLU A 89 3.97 -17.32 -10.28
CA GLU A 89 3.58 -18.36 -11.25
C GLU A 89 2.11 -18.79 -11.10
N LEU A 90 1.57 -18.83 -9.86
CA LEU A 90 0.14 -19.09 -9.65
C LEU A 90 -0.72 -17.98 -10.27
N LEU A 91 -0.35 -16.71 -10.09
CA LEU A 91 -1.05 -15.58 -10.74
C LEU A 91 -1.07 -15.71 -12.26
N LYS A 92 0.02 -16.14 -12.88
CA LYS A 92 0.08 -16.41 -14.33
C LYS A 92 -0.85 -17.54 -14.75
N GLN A 93 -1.00 -18.59 -13.92
CA GLN A 93 -1.94 -19.69 -14.17
C GLN A 93 -3.40 -19.24 -14.08
N GLU A 94 -3.70 -18.25 -13.23
CA GLU A 94 -5.01 -17.60 -13.15
C GLU A 94 -5.25 -16.55 -14.26
N GLY A 95 -4.35 -16.48 -15.24
CA GLY A 95 -4.53 -15.66 -16.44
C GLY A 95 -3.91 -14.26 -16.36
N PHE A 96 -3.17 -13.94 -15.31
CA PHE A 96 -2.46 -12.67 -15.25
C PHE A 96 -1.21 -12.69 -16.10
N SER A 97 -0.98 -11.60 -16.83
CA SER A 97 0.22 -11.36 -17.62
C SER A 97 1.02 -10.22 -17.00
N VAL A 98 2.34 -10.36 -16.94
CA VAL A 98 3.23 -9.27 -16.51
C VAL A 98 3.22 -8.19 -17.57
N ILE A 99 2.86 -6.98 -17.18
CA ILE A 99 2.88 -5.78 -18.02
C ILE A 99 4.23 -5.08 -17.91
N GLU A 100 4.74 -4.97 -16.68
CA GLU A 100 6.00 -4.31 -16.39
C GLU A 100 6.62 -4.93 -15.13
N GLU A 101 7.95 -5.02 -15.13
CA GLU A 101 8.74 -5.40 -13.97
C GLU A 101 9.92 -4.47 -13.84
N VAL A 102 10.15 -3.95 -12.66
CA VAL A 102 11.27 -3.10 -12.29
C VAL A 102 12.00 -3.67 -11.10
N SER A 103 13.31 -3.52 -11.07
CA SER A 103 14.16 -4.02 -9.99
C SER A 103 15.14 -2.90 -9.61
N GLU A 104 15.17 -2.55 -8.32
CA GLU A 104 16.02 -1.48 -7.81
C GLU A 104 16.84 -1.94 -6.60
N GLU A 105 18.12 -1.64 -6.63
CA GLU A 105 19.00 -1.80 -5.46
C GLU A 105 18.66 -0.74 -4.41
N ILE A 106 18.37 -1.15 -3.18
CA ILE A 106 18.09 -0.22 -2.09
C ILE A 106 19.41 0.24 -1.48
N LYS A 107 19.70 1.52 -1.60
CA LYS A 107 20.95 2.09 -1.09
C LYS A 107 21.16 1.80 0.40
N GLY A 108 22.25 1.08 0.70
CA GLY A 108 22.62 0.72 2.07
C GLY A 108 21.98 -0.56 2.58
N GLN A 109 21.27 -1.30 1.72
CA GLN A 109 20.74 -2.63 1.98
C GLN A 109 21.42 -3.65 1.05
N ASP A 110 21.40 -4.91 1.46
CA ASP A 110 21.96 -6.04 0.71
C ASP A 110 20.88 -6.83 -0.02
N TYR A 111 19.84 -6.13 -0.47
CA TYR A 111 18.75 -6.71 -1.23
C TYR A 111 18.19 -5.73 -2.28
N VAL A 112 17.41 -6.30 -3.16
CA VAL A 112 16.75 -5.60 -4.27
C VAL A 112 15.26 -5.51 -3.98
N SER A 113 14.64 -4.39 -4.32
CA SER A 113 13.18 -4.26 -4.38
C SER A 113 12.71 -4.62 -5.78
N ILE A 114 11.65 -5.41 -5.89
CA ILE A 114 11.03 -5.80 -7.15
C ILE A 114 9.62 -5.22 -7.19
N GLY A 115 9.32 -4.44 -8.22
CA GLY A 115 7.99 -3.93 -8.52
C GLY A 115 7.45 -4.61 -9.77
N THR A 116 6.25 -5.20 -9.71
CA THR A 116 5.64 -5.90 -10.84
C THR A 116 4.20 -5.43 -11.05
N LEU A 117 3.87 -5.05 -12.27
CA LEU A 117 2.51 -4.79 -12.72
C LEU A 117 2.00 -6.00 -13.51
N LEU A 118 0.81 -6.48 -13.15
CA LEU A 118 0.14 -7.58 -13.87
C LEU A 118 -1.29 -7.19 -14.21
N SER A 119 -1.82 -7.80 -15.26
CA SER A 119 -3.22 -7.67 -15.68
C SER A 119 -3.77 -8.98 -16.23
N ASN A 120 -5.06 -9.22 -16.00
CA ASN A 120 -5.83 -10.25 -16.68
C ASN A 120 -6.93 -9.66 -17.59
N GLY A 121 -6.95 -8.33 -17.78
CA GLY A 121 -7.95 -7.59 -18.54
C GLY A 121 -9.20 -7.21 -17.75
N GLU A 122 -9.38 -7.73 -16.54
CA GLU A 122 -10.45 -7.36 -15.60
C GLU A 122 -9.86 -6.68 -14.36
N LYS A 123 -8.79 -7.24 -13.82
CA LYS A 123 -8.08 -6.76 -12.64
C LYS A 123 -6.64 -6.41 -12.98
N GLY A 124 -6.18 -5.28 -12.44
CA GLY A 124 -4.79 -4.88 -12.40
C GLY A 124 -4.21 -5.12 -11.01
N LEU A 125 -3.01 -5.69 -10.97
CA LEU A 125 -2.25 -5.91 -9.75
C LEU A 125 -0.95 -5.12 -9.81
N SER A 126 -0.65 -4.37 -8.74
CA SER A 126 0.67 -3.80 -8.52
C SER A 126 1.28 -4.46 -7.30
N ILE A 127 2.37 -5.17 -7.49
CA ILE A 127 3.06 -5.91 -6.43
C ILE A 127 4.43 -5.28 -6.20
N SER A 128 4.75 -5.02 -4.94
CA SER A 128 6.08 -4.58 -4.51
C SER A 128 6.64 -5.59 -3.51
N TYR A 129 7.76 -6.20 -3.84
CA TYR A 129 8.44 -7.22 -3.03
C TYR A 129 9.81 -6.73 -2.56
N ILE A 130 10.07 -6.98 -1.28
CA ILE A 130 11.39 -6.98 -0.65
C ILE A 130 11.52 -8.27 0.19
N PRO A 131 12.72 -8.72 0.59
CA PRO A 131 12.84 -9.92 1.43
C PRO A 131 11.90 -9.91 2.63
N ASP A 132 11.22 -11.03 2.84
CA ASP A 132 10.25 -11.29 3.91
C ASP A 132 8.98 -10.43 3.89
N ASN A 133 8.78 -9.60 2.86
CA ASN A 133 7.60 -8.71 2.78
C ASN A 133 7.18 -8.42 1.34
N PHE A 134 5.89 -8.49 1.04
CA PHE A 134 5.35 -7.87 -0.16
C PHE A 134 3.99 -7.21 0.05
N VAL A 135 3.72 -6.19 -0.74
CA VAL A 135 2.43 -5.52 -0.80
C VAL A 135 1.80 -5.81 -2.16
N ILE A 136 0.54 -6.21 -2.15
CA ILE A 136 -0.27 -6.33 -3.36
C ILE A 136 -1.37 -5.26 -3.32
N TYR A 137 -1.44 -4.47 -4.37
CA TYR A 137 -2.50 -3.51 -4.65
C TYR A 137 -3.36 -4.05 -5.79
N ILE A 138 -4.67 -4.13 -5.58
CA ILE A 138 -5.62 -4.75 -6.49
C ILE A 138 -6.67 -3.73 -6.88
N SER A 139 -6.89 -3.52 -8.16
CA SER A 139 -7.95 -2.65 -8.69
C SER A 139 -8.62 -3.29 -9.91
N PHE A 140 -9.85 -2.89 -10.20
CA PHE A 140 -10.46 -3.22 -11.47
C PHE A 140 -9.92 -2.33 -12.58
N GLU A 141 -9.68 -2.91 -13.75
CA GLU A 141 -9.34 -2.13 -14.93
C GLU A 141 -10.59 -1.39 -15.43
N LYS A 142 -10.43 -0.12 -15.76
CA LYS A 142 -11.50 0.67 -16.35
C LYS A 142 -11.52 0.41 -17.85
N GLU A 143 -12.68 0.05 -18.37
CA GLU A 143 -12.95 0.01 -19.80
C GLU A 143 -12.74 1.40 -20.46
#